data_333672112355e177419e26c2b5054374
#
_entry.id   333672112355e177419e26c2b5054374
#
_cell.length_a   1.000
_cell.length_b   1.000
_cell.length_c   1.000
_cell.angle_alpha   90.00
_cell.angle_beta   90.00
_cell.angle_gamma   90.00
#
_symmetry.space_group_name_H-M   'P 1'
#
loop_
_entity.id
_entity.type
_entity.pdbx_description
1 polymer ?
#
loop_
_entity_poly.entity_id
_entity_poly.type
_entity_poly.pdbx_seq_one_letter_code
_entity_poly.pdbx_strand_id
1 'polypeptide(L)' 'MRQHRGILTPEERARVMQLQDLLIECFVERREAVAEGQEERVRTVEAQIDSLLREKDEIEKWAAVGSA' A
#
# COMPACT_ATOMS: atom_id res chain seq x y z
N MET A 1 -23.02 -16.84 -7.11
CA MET A 1 -22.43 -16.67 -6.73
C MET A 1 -21.58 -16.39 -6.27
N ARG A 2 -21.32 -16.19 -6.37
CA ARG A 2 -20.43 -15.95 -6.14
C ARG A 2 -19.75 -15.81 -5.45
N GLN A 3 -19.53 -16.06 -5.25
CA GLN A 3 -18.65 -15.96 -4.63
C GLN A 3 -17.48 -15.53 -4.65
N HIS A 4 -17.10 -15.08 -4.36
CA HIS A 4 -15.94 -14.43 -4.60
C HIS A 4 -15.02 -14.30 -3.45
N ARG A 5 -14.63 -15.34 -2.84
CA ARG A 5 -13.80 -15.38 -1.68
C ARG A 5 -12.44 -14.84 -1.92
N GLY A 6 -12.02 -13.78 -1.22
CA GLY A 6 -10.72 -13.16 -1.33
C GLY A 6 -10.43 -12.49 -2.66
N ILE A 7 -11.45 -12.38 -3.49
CA ILE A 7 -11.28 -11.80 -4.82
C ILE A 7 -11.61 -10.32 -4.75
N LEU A 8 -10.71 -9.51 -5.25
CA LEU A 8 -10.92 -8.07 -5.30
C LEU A 8 -11.76 -7.71 -6.51
N THR A 9 -12.57 -6.66 -6.38
CA THR A 9 -13.25 -6.11 -7.53
C THR A 9 -12.21 -5.48 -8.46
N PRO A 10 -12.57 -5.23 -9.74
CA PRO A 10 -11.61 -4.57 -10.63
C PRO A 10 -11.12 -3.22 -10.09
N GLU A 11 -12.00 -2.46 -9.46
CA GLU A 11 -11.60 -1.18 -8.87
C GLU A 11 -10.64 -1.36 -7.72
N GLU A 12 -10.91 -2.34 -6.87
CA GLU A 12 -10.04 -2.61 -5.75
C GLU A 12 -8.69 -3.11 -6.21
N ARG A 13 -8.67 -3.96 -7.23
CA ARG A 13 -7.43 -4.46 -7.79
C ARG A 13 -6.60 -3.32 -8.36
N ALA A 14 -7.24 -2.42 -9.10
CA ALA A 14 -6.53 -1.28 -9.67
C ALA A 14 -5.94 -0.41 -8.56
N ARG A 15 -6.71 -0.20 -7.48
CA ARG A 15 -6.21 0.60 -6.37
C ARG A 15 -5.04 -0.08 -5.68
N VAL A 16 -5.12 -1.39 -5.46
CA VAL A 16 -4.01 -2.12 -4.84
C VAL A 16 -2.76 -2.02 -5.71
N MET A 17 -2.90 -2.15 -7.02
CA MET A 17 -1.76 -2.02 -7.91
C MET A 17 -1.16 -0.63 -7.85
N GLN A 18 -2.01 0.40 -7.79
CA GLN A 18 -1.54 1.77 -7.65
C GLN A 18 -0.80 1.96 -6.32
N LEU A 19 -1.34 1.39 -5.25
CA LEU A 19 -0.70 1.48 -3.94
C LEU A 19 0.66 0.79 -3.94
N GLN A 20 0.76 -0.35 -4.62
CA GLN A 20 2.03 -1.05 -4.73
C GLN A 20 3.07 -0.22 -5.48
N ASP A 21 2.65 0.44 -6.57
CA ASP A 21 3.56 1.30 -7.31
C ASP A 21 4.03 2.47 -6.45
N LEU A 22 3.11 3.07 -5.70
CA LEU A 22 3.45 4.17 -4.82
C LEU A 22 4.39 3.72 -3.71
N LEU A 23 4.18 2.50 -3.20
CA LEU A 23 5.06 1.96 -2.17
C LEU A 23 6.47 1.75 -2.71
N ILE A 24 6.60 1.26 -3.94
CA ILE A 24 7.92 1.08 -4.54
C ILE A 24 8.62 2.42 -4.63
N GLU A 25 7.91 3.46 -5.08
CA GLU A 25 8.50 4.79 -5.18
C GLU A 25 8.92 5.30 -3.81
N CYS A 26 8.09 5.04 -2.79
CA CYS A 26 8.43 5.46 -1.43
C CYS A 26 9.67 4.75 -0.91
N PHE A 27 9.80 3.46 -1.18
CA PHE A 27 10.98 2.71 -0.74
C PHE A 27 12.25 3.23 -1.39
N VAL A 28 12.17 3.58 -2.68
CA VAL A 28 13.32 4.16 -3.36
C VAL A 28 13.66 5.51 -2.75
N GLU A 29 12.67 6.34 -2.53
CA GLU A 29 12.88 7.66 -1.95
C GLU A 29 13.45 7.55 -0.54
N ARG A 30 12.96 6.61 0.23
CA ARG A 30 13.46 6.39 1.58
C ARG A 30 14.94 6.02 1.56
N ARG A 31 15.30 5.12 0.66
CA ARG A 31 16.69 4.71 0.53
C ARG A 31 17.58 5.90 0.22
N GLU A 32 17.13 6.75 -0.71
CA GLU A 32 17.90 7.94 -1.07
C GLU A 32 18.03 8.90 0.10
N ALA A 33 16.92 9.10 0.82
CA ALA A 33 16.93 10.01 1.96
C ALA A 33 17.85 9.51 3.06
N VAL A 34 17.86 8.20 3.30
CA VAL A 34 18.76 7.61 4.29
C VAL A 34 20.21 7.81 3.85
N ALA A 35 20.49 7.56 2.58
CA ALA A 35 21.85 7.68 2.06
C ALA A 35 22.35 9.12 2.15
N GLU A 36 21.44 10.09 2.04
CA GLU A 36 21.81 11.51 2.10
C GLU A 36 21.73 12.08 3.50
N GLY A 37 21.34 11.28 4.48
CA GLY A 37 21.24 11.74 5.85
C GLY A 37 20.11 12.70 6.13
N GLN A 38 19.06 12.66 5.30
CA GLN A 38 17.92 13.56 5.44
C GLN A 38 16.87 12.94 6.35
N GLU A 39 17.07 13.08 7.65
CA GLU A 39 16.23 12.39 8.62
C GLU A 39 14.76 12.76 8.55
N GLU A 40 14.48 14.06 8.36
CA GLU A 40 13.09 14.49 8.29
C GLU A 40 12.38 13.90 7.07
N ARG A 41 13.10 13.85 5.96
CA ARG A 41 12.55 13.28 4.75
C ARG A 41 12.28 11.77 4.95
N VAL A 42 13.17 11.10 5.65
CA VAL A 42 12.98 9.69 5.97
C VAL A 42 11.68 9.51 6.76
N ARG A 43 11.45 10.34 7.76
CA ARG A 43 10.24 10.24 8.57
C ARG A 43 8.99 10.48 7.74
N THR A 44 9.03 11.49 6.87
CA THR A 44 7.90 11.81 6.02
C THR A 44 7.57 10.63 5.10
N VAL A 45 8.59 10.06 4.48
CA VAL A 45 8.39 8.94 3.59
C VAL A 45 7.90 7.72 4.35
N GLU A 46 8.44 7.47 5.53
CA GLU A 46 7.98 6.34 6.34
C GLU A 46 6.53 6.49 6.75
N ALA A 47 6.09 7.71 7.03
CA ALA A 47 4.68 7.95 7.33
C ALA A 47 3.81 7.66 6.12
N GLN A 48 4.29 8.02 4.93
CA GLN A 48 3.57 7.71 3.70
C GLN A 48 3.49 6.21 3.47
N ILE A 49 4.60 5.51 3.68
CA ILE A 49 4.63 4.05 3.53
C ILE A 49 3.61 3.43 4.48
N ASP A 50 3.60 3.87 5.72
CA ASP A 50 2.66 3.32 6.70
C ASP A 50 1.21 3.55 6.27
N SER A 51 0.91 4.74 5.78
CA SER A 51 -0.44 5.07 5.33
C SER A 51 -0.86 4.21 4.13
N LEU A 52 0.06 4.03 3.18
CA LEU A 52 -0.23 3.23 1.99
C LEU A 52 -0.42 1.75 2.34
N LEU A 53 0.41 1.24 3.24
CA LEU A 53 0.28 -0.14 3.69
C LEU A 53 -1.02 -0.36 4.42
N ARG A 54 -1.44 0.62 5.21
CA ARG A 54 -2.69 0.53 5.95
C ARG A 54 -3.88 0.51 5.01
N GLU A 55 -3.86 1.34 3.99
CA GLU A 55 -4.95 1.35 3.01
C GLU A 55 -4.98 0.04 2.25
N LYS A 56 -3.83 -0.45 1.81
CA LYS A 56 -3.74 -1.70 1.09
C LYS A 56 -4.26 -2.86 1.95
N ASP A 57 -3.85 -2.88 3.21
CA ASP A 57 -4.28 -3.91 4.13
C ASP A 57 -5.79 -3.88 4.33
N GLU A 58 -6.36 -2.69 4.43
CA GLU A 58 -7.80 -2.56 4.60
C GLU A 58 -8.57 -3.09 3.41
N ILE A 59 -8.10 -2.78 2.20
CA ILE A 59 -8.76 -3.29 1.00
C ILE A 59 -8.74 -4.81 0.99
N GLU A 60 -7.59 -5.39 1.27
CA GLU A 60 -7.44 -6.84 1.26
C GLU A 60 -8.24 -7.49 2.39
N LYS A 61 -8.27 -6.84 3.53
CA LYS A 61 -9.04 -7.33 4.66
C LYS A 61 -10.54 -7.36 4.36
N TRP A 62 -11.05 -6.30 3.74
CA TRP A 62 -12.45 -6.24 3.40
C TRP A 62 -12.81 -7.30 2.36
N ALA A 63 -11.93 -7.54 1.41
CA ALA A 63 -12.15 -8.59 0.42
C ALA A 63 -12.25 -9.95 1.11
N ALA A 64 -11.36 -10.20 2.06
CA ALA A 64 -11.37 -11.46 2.80
C ALA A 64 -12.64 -11.60 3.63
N VAL A 65 -13.04 -10.53 4.30
CA VAL A 65 -14.26 -10.55 5.11
C VAL A 65 -15.48 -10.76 4.23
N GLY A 66 -15.50 -10.10 3.09
CA GLY A 66 -16.63 -10.23 2.17
C GLY A 66 -16.78 -11.63 1.62
N SER A 67 -15.74 -12.43 1.70
CA SER A 67 -15.80 -13.80 1.18
C SER A 67 -16.33 -14.78 2.21
N ALA A 68 -16.45 -14.33 3.43
CA ALA A 68 -17.00 -15.20 4.48
C ALA A 68 -18.51 -15.23 4.45
#